data_4de0f1f173107dcdbae65fcdb275d82e
#
_entry.id   4de0f1f173107dcdbae65fcdb275d82e
#
_cell.length_a   1.000
_cell.length_b   1.000
_cell.length_c   1.000
_cell.angle_alpha   90.00
_cell.angle_beta   90.00
_cell.angle_gamma   90.00
#
_symmetry.space_group_name_H-M   'P 1'
#
loop_
_entity.id
_entity.type
_entity.pdbx_description
1 polymer ?
#
loop_
_entity_poly.entity_id
_entity_poly.type
_entity_poly.pdbx_seq_one_letter_code
_entity_poly.pdbx_strand_id
1 'polypeptide(L)'
;MEHMKGFSDRFTDFPDYILGITKEIWEGRGIATLNHYYSDDIPMRFPEGLSVGNLNTINGTLATLAEFPDRELTGEDVIWSGNDEEGFISSHRLLTMGTHTGGGYFGPATGKKFVIRAIADCAAINNQINDEWLVRDTAGIVKQLGMVP
;
A
#
# COMPACT_ATOMS: atom_id res chain seq x y z
N MET A 1 1.63 13.18 24.71
CA MET A 1 0.61 12.64 23.80
C MET A 1 0.20 11.29 24.36
N GLU A 2 -1.07 11.04 24.50
CA GLU A 2 -1.56 9.76 24.99
C GLU A 2 -1.31 8.70 23.91
N HIS A 3 -0.73 7.58 24.28
CA HIS A 3 -0.42 6.50 23.34
C HIS A 3 -1.74 5.87 22.85
N MET A 4 -1.81 5.53 21.56
CA MET A 4 -2.96 4.86 20.96
C MET A 4 -3.17 3.48 21.59
N LYS A 5 -4.31 3.29 22.24
CA LYS A 5 -4.63 2.04 22.93
C LYS A 5 -4.70 0.86 21.96
N GLY A 6 -4.00 -0.20 22.30
CA GLY A 6 -3.96 -1.42 21.49
C GLY A 6 -2.98 -1.40 20.33
N PHE A 7 -2.29 -0.28 20.08
CA PHE A 7 -1.23 -0.17 19.06
C PHE A 7 0.16 -0.38 19.67
N SER A 8 1.11 -0.75 18.84
CA SER A 8 2.51 -0.93 19.23
C SER A 8 3.11 0.38 19.71
N ASP A 9 3.87 0.34 20.83
CA ASP A 9 4.56 1.50 21.44
C ASP A 9 5.61 2.14 20.52
N ARG A 10 5.99 1.49 19.44
CA ARG A 10 6.94 2.02 18.47
C ARG A 10 6.37 3.15 17.59
N PHE A 11 5.06 3.33 17.57
CA PHE A 11 4.40 4.38 16.80
C PHE A 11 3.93 5.50 17.72
N THR A 12 4.22 6.73 17.36
CA THR A 12 3.91 7.92 18.17
C THR A 12 2.48 8.39 17.99
N ASP A 13 1.92 8.21 16.80
CA ASP A 13 0.56 8.58 16.43
C ASP A 13 0.08 7.77 15.22
N PHE A 14 -1.16 8.00 14.78
CA PHE A 14 -1.73 7.24 13.67
C PHE A 14 -1.07 7.52 12.31
N PRO A 15 -0.71 8.77 11.95
CA PRO A 15 0.13 9.00 10.76
C PRO A 15 1.45 8.23 10.78
N ASP A 16 2.16 8.21 11.90
CA ASP A 16 3.40 7.46 12.05
C ASP A 16 3.19 5.94 11.88
N TYR A 17 2.08 5.41 12.39
CA TYR A 17 1.67 4.02 12.17
C TYR A 17 1.49 3.72 10.69
N ILE A 18 0.68 4.49 9.98
CA ILE A 18 0.37 4.26 8.56
C ILE A 18 1.60 4.45 7.66
N LEU A 19 2.34 5.54 7.84
CA LEU A 19 3.52 5.83 7.03
C LEU A 19 4.69 4.91 7.36
N GLY A 20 4.85 4.55 8.63
CA GLY A 20 5.88 3.61 9.07
C GLY A 20 5.70 2.22 8.47
N ILE A 21 4.48 1.69 8.48
CA ILE A 21 4.15 0.42 7.84
C ILE A 21 4.38 0.48 6.32
N THR A 22 3.92 1.54 5.66
CA THR A 22 4.14 1.75 4.22
C THR A 22 5.62 1.74 3.88
N LYS A 23 6.43 2.45 4.64
CA LYS A 23 7.87 2.51 4.47
C LYS A 23 8.54 1.13 4.66
N GLU A 24 8.17 0.40 5.69
CA GLU A 24 8.73 -0.94 5.93
C GLU A 24 8.44 -1.91 4.78
N ILE A 25 7.24 -1.89 4.24
CA ILE A 25 6.85 -2.77 3.14
C ILE A 25 7.63 -2.41 1.87
N TRP A 26 7.62 -1.14 1.48
CA TRP A 26 8.04 -0.72 0.15
C TRP A 26 9.49 -0.26 0.05
N GLU A 27 10.07 0.25 1.13
CA GLU A 27 11.51 0.56 1.19
C GLU A 27 12.31 -0.57 1.81
N GLY A 28 11.82 -1.12 2.94
CA GLY A 28 12.46 -2.22 3.65
C GLY A 28 12.21 -3.62 3.07
N ARG A 29 11.30 -3.76 2.10
CA ARG A 29 10.86 -5.06 1.55
C ARG A 29 10.33 -6.01 2.62
N GLY A 30 9.66 -5.45 3.63
CA GLY A 30 9.17 -6.15 4.81
C GLY A 30 7.87 -6.92 4.56
N ILE A 31 7.94 -8.07 3.91
CA ILE A 31 6.74 -8.92 3.70
C ILE A 31 6.15 -9.39 5.03
N ALA A 32 6.98 -9.62 6.04
CA ALA A 32 6.52 -9.95 7.39
C ALA A 32 5.65 -8.83 8.01
N THR A 33 5.88 -7.57 7.63
CA THR A 33 5.08 -6.42 8.07
C THR A 33 3.63 -6.55 7.58
N LEU A 34 3.41 -6.99 6.34
CA LEU A 34 2.09 -7.29 5.82
C LEU A 34 1.38 -8.36 6.67
N ASN A 35 2.08 -9.44 6.96
CA ASN A 35 1.51 -10.53 7.75
C ASN A 35 1.17 -10.11 9.18
N HIS A 36 1.91 -9.17 9.75
CA HIS A 36 1.73 -8.71 11.11
C HIS A 36 0.63 -7.65 11.27
N TYR A 37 0.59 -6.66 10.36
CA TYR A 37 -0.26 -5.48 10.51
C TYR A 37 -1.54 -5.50 9.68
N TYR A 38 -1.67 -6.42 8.73
CA TYR A 38 -2.90 -6.57 7.93
C TYR A 38 -3.71 -7.75 8.47
N SER A 39 -5.01 -7.56 8.67
CA SER A 39 -5.87 -8.65 9.18
C SER A 39 -5.94 -9.82 8.20
N ASP A 40 -6.15 -11.03 8.72
CA ASP A 40 -6.16 -12.26 7.93
C ASP A 40 -7.21 -12.25 6.81
N ASP A 41 -8.34 -11.58 7.03
CA ASP A 41 -9.50 -11.51 6.13
C ASP A 41 -9.67 -10.15 5.46
N ILE A 42 -8.63 -9.31 5.46
CA ILE A 42 -8.72 -7.94 4.97
C ILE A 42 -9.30 -7.86 3.55
N PRO A 43 -10.37 -7.07 3.33
CA PRO A 43 -10.80 -6.69 1.99
C PRO A 43 -9.93 -5.53 1.49
N MET A 44 -9.38 -5.71 0.30
CA MET A 44 -8.64 -4.66 -0.42
C MET A 44 -9.33 -4.38 -1.74
N ARG A 45 -9.66 -3.12 -1.96
CA ARG A 45 -10.37 -2.67 -3.15
C ARG A 45 -9.44 -1.86 -4.03
N PHE A 46 -9.25 -2.32 -5.23
CA PHE A 46 -8.43 -1.69 -6.26
C PHE A 46 -9.31 -1.25 -7.43
N PRO A 47 -8.81 -0.39 -8.33
CA PRO A 47 -9.52 -0.08 -9.60
C PRO A 47 -9.87 -1.34 -10.40
N GLU A 48 -9.05 -2.38 -10.30
CA GLU A 48 -9.21 -3.64 -11.02
C GLU A 48 -10.18 -4.62 -10.35
N GLY A 49 -10.54 -4.40 -9.09
CA GLY A 49 -11.48 -5.26 -8.37
C GLY A 49 -11.21 -5.43 -6.89
N LEU A 50 -11.86 -6.41 -6.29
CA LEU A 50 -11.77 -6.77 -4.89
C LEU A 50 -10.84 -7.96 -4.69
N SER A 51 -9.95 -7.84 -3.72
CA SER A 51 -9.16 -8.95 -3.17
C SER A 51 -9.51 -9.14 -1.70
N VAL A 52 -9.65 -10.35 -1.23
CA VAL A 52 -9.93 -10.67 0.17
C VAL A 52 -8.86 -11.60 0.73
N GLY A 53 -8.34 -11.23 1.89
CA GLY A 53 -7.38 -12.02 2.64
C GLY A 53 -5.94 -11.54 2.53
N ASN A 54 -5.25 -11.61 3.64
CA ASN A 54 -3.87 -11.17 3.79
C ASN A 54 -2.91 -11.90 2.84
N LEU A 55 -3.10 -13.20 2.63
CA LEU A 55 -2.27 -13.96 1.70
C LEU A 55 -2.35 -13.42 0.27
N ASN A 56 -3.53 -13.00 -0.18
CA ASN A 56 -3.70 -12.37 -1.49
C ASN A 56 -2.98 -11.01 -1.56
N THR A 57 -3.00 -10.25 -0.47
CA THR A 57 -2.25 -8.98 -0.35
C THR A 57 -0.74 -9.22 -0.47
N ILE A 58 -0.22 -10.21 0.24
CA ILE A 58 1.19 -10.62 0.16
C ILE A 58 1.56 -11.04 -1.26
N ASN A 59 0.77 -11.91 -1.87
CA ASN A 59 1.02 -12.39 -3.23
C ASN A 59 0.98 -11.24 -4.26
N GLY A 60 0.04 -10.32 -4.13
CA GLY A 60 -0.04 -9.13 -4.99
C GLY A 60 1.18 -8.21 -4.83
N THR A 61 1.67 -8.03 -3.62
CA THR A 61 2.88 -7.25 -3.35
C THR A 61 4.11 -7.91 -3.96
N LEU A 62 4.26 -9.23 -3.79
CA LEU A 62 5.35 -9.98 -4.41
C LEU A 62 5.31 -9.94 -5.94
N ALA A 63 4.12 -10.08 -6.54
CA ALA A 63 3.94 -9.96 -7.99
C ALA A 63 4.34 -8.57 -8.50
N THR A 64 3.94 -7.51 -7.79
CA THR A 64 4.34 -6.14 -8.12
C THR A 64 5.86 -5.94 -8.06
N LEU A 65 6.52 -6.48 -7.03
CA LEU A 65 7.98 -6.39 -6.87
C LEU A 65 8.73 -7.26 -7.87
N ALA A 66 8.14 -8.34 -8.35
CA ALA A 66 8.71 -9.14 -9.45
C ALA A 66 8.66 -8.37 -10.79
N GLU A 67 7.58 -7.64 -11.04
CA GLU A 67 7.41 -6.84 -12.25
C GLU A 67 8.21 -5.54 -12.21
N PHE A 68 8.24 -4.87 -11.06
CA PHE A 68 8.98 -3.63 -10.80
C PHE A 68 9.90 -3.79 -9.58
N PRO A 69 11.08 -4.43 -9.74
CA PRO A 69 11.95 -4.74 -8.59
C PRO A 69 12.45 -3.52 -7.82
N ASP A 70 12.54 -2.37 -8.49
CA ASP A 70 12.96 -1.08 -7.91
C ASP A 70 11.78 -0.23 -7.44
N ARG A 71 10.58 -0.81 -7.32
CA ARG A 71 9.39 -0.06 -6.94
C ARG A 71 9.53 0.60 -5.58
N GLU A 72 9.19 1.87 -5.54
CA GLU A 72 9.10 2.68 -4.33
C GLU A 72 7.69 3.22 -4.14
N LEU A 73 7.30 3.37 -2.89
CA LEU A 73 6.05 3.98 -2.47
C LEU A 73 6.35 4.93 -1.32
N THR A 74 6.27 6.22 -1.57
CA THR A 74 6.53 7.26 -0.58
C THR A 74 5.24 7.91 -0.14
N GLY A 75 4.97 7.89 1.16
CA GLY A 75 3.85 8.63 1.76
C GLY A 75 4.15 10.12 1.76
N GLU A 76 3.23 10.91 1.20
CA GLU A 76 3.38 12.37 1.12
C GLU A 76 2.58 13.10 2.20
N ASP A 77 1.37 12.63 2.51
CA ASP A 77 0.46 13.30 3.45
C ASP A 77 -0.60 12.31 3.96
N VAL A 78 -1.06 12.51 5.19
CA VAL A 78 -2.09 11.69 5.83
C VAL A 78 -3.16 12.58 6.43
N ILE A 79 -4.41 12.35 6.05
CA ILE A 79 -5.59 12.87 6.74
C ILE A 79 -6.22 11.71 7.49
N TRP A 80 -6.65 11.92 8.72
CA TRP A 80 -7.19 10.85 9.54
C TRP A 80 -8.22 11.33 10.55
N SER A 81 -9.03 10.39 11.03
CA SER A 81 -9.97 10.58 12.12
C SER A 81 -10.19 9.27 12.85
N GLY A 82 -10.85 9.36 13.99
CA GLY A 82 -11.19 8.20 14.80
C GLY A 82 -10.63 8.26 16.21
N ASN A 83 -10.81 7.18 16.94
CA ASN A 83 -10.38 7.01 18.32
C ASN A 83 -10.11 5.54 18.63
N ASP A 84 -9.59 5.27 19.82
CA ASP A 84 -9.20 3.91 20.25
C ASP A 84 -10.37 2.94 20.38
N GLU A 85 -11.61 3.42 20.57
CA GLU A 85 -12.79 2.59 20.76
C GLU A 85 -13.44 2.18 19.45
N GLU A 86 -13.57 3.13 18.53
CA GLU A 86 -14.22 2.93 17.22
C GLU A 86 -13.25 2.54 16.13
N GLY A 87 -11.95 2.73 16.40
CA GLY A 87 -10.88 2.58 15.43
C GLY A 87 -10.58 3.89 14.69
N PHE A 88 -9.61 3.81 13.81
CA PHE A 88 -9.10 4.93 13.04
C PHE A 88 -9.33 4.70 11.55
N ILE A 89 -9.60 5.77 10.84
CA ILE A 89 -9.61 5.79 9.38
C ILE A 89 -8.63 6.84 8.88
N SER A 90 -7.93 6.52 7.80
CA SER A 90 -7.00 7.45 7.15
C SER A 90 -7.20 7.48 5.64
N SER A 91 -6.84 8.60 5.05
CA SER A 91 -6.58 8.74 3.63
C SER A 91 -5.17 9.29 3.46
N HIS A 92 -4.31 8.58 2.73
CA HIS A 92 -2.95 9.03 2.53
C HIS A 92 -2.57 9.04 1.06
N ARG A 93 -1.90 10.12 0.69
CA ARG A 93 -1.39 10.34 -0.66
C ARG A 93 -0.01 9.72 -0.79
N LEU A 94 0.18 8.99 -1.89
CA LEU A 94 1.39 8.26 -2.19
C LEU A 94 1.97 8.69 -3.52
N LEU A 95 3.30 8.84 -3.58
CA LEU A 95 4.05 8.87 -4.82
C LEU A 95 4.66 7.50 -5.04
N THR A 96 4.42 6.90 -6.19
CA THR A 96 4.99 5.59 -6.52
C THR A 96 5.67 5.64 -7.88
N MET A 97 6.78 4.92 -7.97
CA MET A 97 7.60 4.82 -9.18
C MET A 97 8.20 3.42 -9.31
N GLY A 98 8.57 3.06 -10.51
CA GLY A 98 9.26 1.81 -10.78
C GLY A 98 9.71 1.71 -12.23
N THR A 99 10.61 0.75 -12.48
CA THR A 99 11.09 0.40 -13.81
C THR A 99 10.58 -0.99 -14.19
N HIS A 100 9.94 -1.10 -15.34
CA HIS A 100 9.31 -2.33 -15.84
C HIS A 100 10.36 -3.29 -16.42
N THR A 101 11.11 -3.92 -15.52
CA THR A 101 12.20 -4.86 -15.87
C THR A 101 11.81 -6.33 -15.74
N GLY A 102 10.70 -6.63 -15.03
CA GLY A 102 10.08 -7.96 -14.98
C GLY A 102 8.80 -8.01 -15.79
N GLY A 103 8.41 -9.20 -16.24
CA GLY A 103 7.09 -9.42 -16.82
C GLY A 103 6.04 -9.64 -15.73
N GLY A 104 4.77 -9.33 -16.01
CA GLY A 104 3.69 -9.50 -15.05
C GLY A 104 2.34 -9.02 -15.57
N TYR A 105 1.60 -8.33 -14.72
CA TYR A 105 0.26 -7.82 -15.02
C TYR A 105 0.22 -6.94 -16.28
N PHE A 106 1.24 -6.11 -16.49
CA PHE A 106 1.35 -5.24 -17.67
C PHE A 106 1.99 -5.92 -18.88
N GLY A 107 2.25 -7.24 -18.84
CA GLY A 107 2.83 -7.99 -19.93
C GLY A 107 4.36 -8.08 -19.87
N PRO A 108 5.02 -8.34 -21.03
CA PRO A 108 6.48 -8.47 -21.08
C PRO A 108 7.18 -7.18 -20.67
N ALA A 109 8.36 -7.32 -20.06
CA ALA A 109 9.19 -6.19 -19.62
C ALA A 109 9.46 -5.19 -20.75
N THR A 110 9.21 -3.92 -20.49
CA THR A 110 9.44 -2.82 -21.46
C THR A 110 10.74 -2.06 -21.20
N GLY A 111 11.32 -2.20 -20.00
CA GLY A 111 12.46 -1.41 -19.55
C GLY A 111 12.15 0.06 -19.24
N LYS A 112 10.88 0.46 -19.37
CA LYS A 112 10.45 1.85 -19.16
C LYS A 112 10.11 2.12 -17.71
N LYS A 113 10.18 3.40 -17.32
CA LYS A 113 9.85 3.88 -15.99
C LYS A 113 8.45 4.48 -15.98
N PHE A 114 7.82 4.40 -14.80
CA PHE A 114 6.62 5.17 -14.50
C PHE A 114 6.77 5.93 -13.19
N VAL A 115 6.04 7.04 -13.08
CA VAL A 115 5.82 7.79 -11.84
C VAL A 115 4.35 8.18 -11.82
N ILE A 116 3.63 7.77 -10.78
CA ILE A 116 2.21 8.12 -10.59
C ILE A 116 1.94 8.46 -9.12
N ARG A 117 0.80 9.09 -8.88
CA ARG A 117 0.22 9.20 -7.55
C ARG A 117 -0.87 8.17 -7.33
N ALA A 118 -1.00 7.78 -6.08
CA ALA A 118 -2.08 6.94 -5.59
C ALA A 118 -2.62 7.51 -4.28
N ILE A 119 -3.83 7.12 -3.94
CA ILE A 119 -4.44 7.38 -2.63
C ILE A 119 -4.86 6.04 -2.05
N ALA A 120 -4.49 5.81 -0.79
CA ALA A 120 -4.96 4.67 -0.02
C ALA A 120 -5.77 5.14 1.18
N ASP A 121 -6.97 4.60 1.31
CA ASP A 121 -7.81 4.75 2.49
C ASP A 121 -7.72 3.47 3.31
N CYS A 122 -7.42 3.61 4.60
CA CYS A 122 -7.26 2.49 5.50
C CYS A 122 -8.16 2.64 6.72
N ALA A 123 -8.69 1.52 7.20
CA ALA A 123 -9.27 1.42 8.53
C ALA A 123 -8.39 0.53 9.40
N ALA A 124 -8.11 0.97 10.63
CA ALA A 124 -7.27 0.23 11.57
C ALA A 124 -7.83 0.31 13.00
N ILE A 125 -7.72 -0.79 13.70
CA ILE A 125 -8.03 -0.91 15.13
C ILE A 125 -7.14 -1.98 15.75
N ASN A 126 -6.75 -1.82 17.00
CA ASN A 126 -5.95 -2.80 17.72
C ASN A 126 -4.68 -3.25 16.95
N ASN A 127 -3.95 -2.28 16.44
CA ASN A 127 -2.68 -2.51 15.72
C ASN A 127 -2.81 -3.28 14.39
N GLN A 128 -4.02 -3.40 13.83
CA GLN A 128 -4.25 -4.06 12.55
C GLN A 128 -5.04 -3.17 11.59
N ILE A 129 -4.61 -3.15 10.34
CA ILE A 129 -5.34 -2.62 9.19
C ILE A 129 -6.32 -3.70 8.76
N ASN A 130 -7.61 -3.38 8.78
CA ASN A 130 -8.70 -4.34 8.54
C ASN A 130 -9.57 -4.02 7.33
N ASP A 131 -9.32 -2.91 6.67
CA ASP A 131 -9.95 -2.51 5.40
C ASP A 131 -9.02 -1.55 4.65
N GLU A 132 -8.95 -1.69 3.33
CA GLU A 132 -8.16 -0.81 2.49
C GLU A 132 -8.82 -0.58 1.13
N TRP A 133 -8.79 0.68 0.70
CA TRP A 133 -9.16 1.15 -0.62
C TRP A 133 -7.95 1.80 -1.27
N LEU A 134 -7.57 1.34 -2.45
CA LEU A 134 -6.47 1.91 -3.21
C LEU A 134 -6.98 2.43 -4.54
N VAL A 135 -6.78 3.71 -4.79
CA VAL A 135 -7.02 4.36 -6.08
C VAL A 135 -5.68 4.78 -6.66
N ARG A 136 -5.36 4.31 -7.84
CA ARG A 136 -4.11 4.61 -8.54
C ARG A 136 -4.34 4.88 -10.01
N ASP A 137 -3.46 5.66 -10.61
CA ASP A 137 -3.49 5.99 -12.04
C ASP A 137 -2.92 4.85 -12.88
N THR A 138 -3.67 3.75 -12.99
CA THR A 138 -3.27 2.59 -13.80
C THR A 138 -3.13 2.95 -15.28
N ALA A 139 -4.00 3.81 -15.81
CA ALA A 139 -3.91 4.30 -17.18
C ALA A 139 -2.61 5.09 -17.41
N GLY A 140 -2.20 5.89 -16.43
CA GLY A 140 -0.92 6.60 -16.46
C GLY A 140 0.29 5.66 -16.51
N ILE A 141 0.24 4.54 -15.77
CA ILE A 141 1.27 3.50 -15.87
C ILE A 141 1.32 2.94 -17.29
N VAL A 142 0.19 2.47 -17.82
CA VAL A 142 0.08 1.90 -19.18
C VAL A 142 0.64 2.86 -20.23
N LYS A 143 0.28 4.14 -20.14
CA LYS A 143 0.79 5.19 -21.05
C LYS A 143 2.31 5.36 -20.95
N GLN A 144 2.84 5.45 -19.73
CA GLN A 144 4.27 5.65 -19.51
C GLN A 144 5.11 4.42 -19.93
N LEU A 145 4.55 3.22 -19.82
CA LEU A 145 5.17 2.00 -20.32
C LEU A 145 5.07 1.87 -21.86
N GLY A 146 4.38 2.79 -22.53
CA GLY A 146 4.25 2.79 -24.00
C GLY A 146 3.30 1.74 -24.56
N MET A 147 2.33 1.31 -23.75
CA MET A 147 1.35 0.26 -24.10
C MET A 147 0.04 0.81 -24.67
N VAL A 148 -0.11 2.11 -24.77
CA VAL A 148 -1.26 2.74 -25.43
C VAL A 148 -1.02 2.76 -26.93
N PRO A 149 -1.96 2.28 -27.73
CA PRO A 149 -1.84 2.34 -29.17
C PRO A 149 -1.80 3.77 -29.74
#